data_5d11ee4f1d67f71df654b303f832391f
#
_entry.id   5d11ee4f1d67f71df654b303f832391f
#
_cell.length_a   1.000
_cell.length_b   1.000
_cell.length_c   1.000
_cell.angle_alpha   90.00
_cell.angle_beta   90.00
_cell.angle_gamma   90.00
#
_symmetry.space_group_name_H-M   'P 1'
#
loop_
_entity.id
_entity.type
_entity.pdbx_description
1 polymer ?
#
loop_
_entity_poly.entity_id
_entity_poly.type
_entity_poly.pdbx_seq_one_letter_code
_entity_poly.pdbx_strand_id
1 'polypeptide(L)'
;MSRSDLDGLGYRGKVVVITGGASGMGEAAARLLGELGAVVHIADIAEPTVACASFTRVDLADPASVTSATVGLAKIGPIDFLFPIAGVPPHAVGALTCMLINYVGTRQFTESLLPQVRDGGTVCLITSTAARGWLHHLAENLAIVALDPLAVGAFYEANPDKLRDGYSTSKELLTVWIHQAAIALAEKRRIRLNGIAPCATGTPFMEESAKVLGQAFMDAYPHPLLGRMPSGEEQAWSLLLLSCPLNAAVTGAVLATDEGNVGGMITGALTAAYVQAR
;
A
#
# COMPACT_ATOMS: atom_id res chain seq x y z
N MET A 1 -16.27 -21.50 1.70
CA MET A 1 -15.20 -22.01 0.82
C MET A 1 -14.33 -22.94 1.62
N SER A 2 -14.05 -24.15 1.14
CA SER A 2 -13.10 -25.06 1.78
C SER A 2 -11.66 -24.60 1.51
N ARG A 3 -10.68 -25.07 2.33
CA ARG A 3 -9.26 -24.78 2.09
C ARG A 3 -8.80 -25.23 0.68
N SER A 4 -9.35 -26.33 0.16
CA SER A 4 -9.05 -26.83 -1.19
C SER A 4 -9.54 -25.88 -2.31
N ASP A 5 -10.60 -25.11 -2.07
CA ASP A 5 -11.11 -24.15 -3.06
C ASP A 5 -10.18 -22.96 -3.24
N LEU A 6 -9.33 -22.66 -2.24
CA LEU A 6 -8.39 -21.54 -2.23
C LEU A 6 -6.97 -21.91 -2.72
N ASP A 7 -6.68 -23.21 -2.87
CA ASP A 7 -5.37 -23.67 -3.38
C ASP A 7 -5.09 -23.15 -4.81
N GLY A 8 -6.16 -22.88 -5.58
CA GLY A 8 -6.10 -22.29 -6.92
C GLY A 8 -5.55 -20.85 -6.95
N LEU A 9 -5.48 -20.14 -5.82
CA LEU A 9 -4.92 -18.78 -5.76
C LEU A 9 -3.39 -18.74 -5.91
N GLY A 10 -2.70 -19.89 -5.81
CA GLY A 10 -1.28 -20.02 -6.13
C GLY A 10 -0.31 -19.47 -5.08
N TYR A 11 -0.72 -19.37 -3.82
CA TYR A 11 0.13 -18.88 -2.71
C TYR A 11 0.87 -19.99 -1.97
N ARG A 12 0.42 -21.25 -2.05
CA ARG A 12 1.03 -22.38 -1.32
C ARG A 12 2.51 -22.53 -1.64
N GLY A 13 3.35 -22.54 -0.60
CA GLY A 13 4.81 -22.67 -0.68
C GLY A 13 5.52 -21.45 -1.28
N LYS A 14 4.82 -20.34 -1.50
CA LYS A 14 5.38 -19.11 -2.06
C LYS A 14 6.03 -18.25 -0.98
N VAL A 15 7.16 -17.65 -1.30
CA VAL A 15 7.86 -16.71 -0.43
C VAL A 15 7.25 -15.33 -0.59
N VAL A 16 6.76 -14.80 0.52
CA VAL A 16 6.08 -13.49 0.59
C VAL A 16 6.80 -12.59 1.57
N VAL A 17 7.07 -11.34 1.17
CA VAL A 17 7.56 -10.29 2.05
C VAL A 17 6.49 -9.22 2.19
N ILE A 18 6.16 -8.85 3.43
CA ILE A 18 5.14 -7.83 3.76
C ILE A 18 5.76 -6.76 4.64
N THR A 19 5.56 -5.47 4.31
CA THR A 19 5.72 -4.40 5.31
C THR A 19 4.38 -4.05 5.95
N GLY A 20 4.39 -3.62 7.22
CA GLY A 20 3.16 -3.27 7.93
C GLY A 20 2.34 -4.49 8.36
N GLY A 21 2.99 -5.65 8.54
CA GLY A 21 2.34 -6.91 8.88
C GLY A 21 1.97 -7.07 10.36
N ALA A 22 2.29 -6.10 11.21
CA ALA A 22 1.98 -6.16 12.64
C ALA A 22 0.58 -5.65 13.00
N SER A 23 -0.14 -5.00 12.09
CA SER A 23 -1.48 -4.48 12.36
C SER A 23 -2.34 -4.31 11.09
N GLY A 24 -3.64 -4.14 11.28
CA GLY A 24 -4.58 -3.70 10.25
C GLY A 24 -4.64 -4.58 8.99
N MET A 25 -4.58 -3.97 7.81
CA MET A 25 -4.64 -4.67 6.52
C MET A 25 -3.44 -5.60 6.31
N GLY A 26 -2.24 -5.19 6.77
CA GLY A 26 -1.03 -5.99 6.63
C GLY A 26 -1.05 -7.24 7.50
N GLU A 27 -1.50 -7.13 8.75
CA GLU A 27 -1.70 -8.27 9.64
C GLU A 27 -2.73 -9.25 9.06
N ALA A 28 -3.87 -8.73 8.57
CA ALA A 28 -4.89 -9.55 7.92
C ALA A 28 -4.32 -10.27 6.68
N ALA A 29 -3.55 -9.58 5.85
CA ALA A 29 -2.90 -10.18 4.68
C ALA A 29 -1.89 -11.26 5.08
N ALA A 30 -1.06 -11.00 6.10
CA ALA A 30 -0.07 -11.96 6.60
C ALA A 30 -0.75 -13.24 7.13
N ARG A 31 -1.82 -13.09 7.91
CA ARG A 31 -2.61 -14.21 8.42
C ARG A 31 -3.23 -15.02 7.28
N LEU A 32 -3.93 -14.38 6.35
CA LEU A 32 -4.55 -15.05 5.21
C LEU A 32 -3.53 -15.78 4.34
N LEU A 33 -2.38 -15.18 4.07
CA LEU A 33 -1.30 -15.82 3.31
C LEU A 33 -0.73 -17.04 4.03
N GLY A 34 -0.57 -16.98 5.35
CA GLY A 34 -0.19 -18.14 6.17
C GLY A 34 -1.23 -19.27 6.08
N GLU A 35 -2.53 -18.93 6.13
CA GLU A 35 -3.63 -19.88 5.96
C GLU A 35 -3.65 -20.50 4.55
N LEU A 36 -3.25 -19.73 3.52
CA LEU A 36 -3.08 -20.18 2.14
C LEU A 36 -1.78 -20.99 1.93
N GLY A 37 -0.97 -21.17 2.98
CA GLY A 37 0.24 -21.97 2.95
C GLY A 37 1.47 -21.26 2.36
N ALA A 38 1.48 -19.94 2.33
CA ALA A 38 2.65 -19.15 1.95
C ALA A 38 3.69 -19.12 3.09
N VAL A 39 4.94 -18.88 2.73
CA VAL A 39 6.05 -18.61 3.66
C VAL A 39 6.15 -17.10 3.82
N VAL A 40 5.60 -16.58 4.91
CA VAL A 40 5.42 -15.13 5.11
C VAL A 40 6.56 -14.56 5.96
N HIS A 41 7.26 -13.57 5.44
CA HIS A 41 8.27 -12.76 6.13
C HIS A 41 7.71 -11.36 6.36
N ILE A 42 7.71 -10.89 7.61
CA ILE A 42 7.15 -9.61 8.00
C ILE A 42 8.27 -8.62 8.30
N ALA A 43 8.17 -7.43 7.74
CA ALA A 43 8.99 -6.27 8.08
C ALA A 43 8.10 -5.16 8.67
N ASP A 44 8.36 -4.74 9.90
CA ASP A 44 7.52 -3.76 10.59
C ASP A 44 8.34 -3.03 11.68
N ILE A 45 7.85 -1.91 12.16
CA ILE A 45 8.41 -1.23 13.33
C ILE A 45 8.02 -1.93 14.63
N ALA A 46 6.87 -2.62 14.65
CA ALA A 46 6.34 -3.38 15.76
C ALA A 46 6.45 -4.89 15.50
N GLU A 47 6.60 -5.67 16.55
CA GLU A 47 6.59 -7.14 16.45
C GLU A 47 5.18 -7.64 16.13
N PRO A 48 5.01 -8.52 15.12
CA PRO A 48 3.70 -9.02 14.75
C PRO A 48 3.18 -10.04 15.77
N THR A 49 1.85 -10.09 15.90
CA THR A 49 1.17 -11.13 16.73
C THR A 49 0.83 -12.37 15.91
N VAL A 50 0.77 -12.26 14.58
CA VAL A 50 0.49 -13.37 13.68
C VAL A 50 1.73 -14.22 13.43
N ALA A 51 1.52 -15.52 13.21
CA ALA A 51 2.61 -16.43 12.87
C ALA A 51 3.25 -16.05 11.54
N CYS A 52 4.58 -15.99 11.50
CA CYS A 52 5.35 -15.72 10.30
C CYS A 52 6.65 -16.55 10.29
N ALA A 53 7.27 -16.68 9.12
CA ALA A 53 8.54 -17.40 8.96
C ALA A 53 9.72 -16.61 9.56
N SER A 54 9.68 -15.27 9.46
CA SER A 54 10.62 -14.38 10.15
C SER A 54 10.03 -12.98 10.31
N PHE A 55 10.52 -12.28 11.33
CA PHE A 55 10.29 -10.86 11.56
C PHE A 55 11.59 -10.07 11.36
N THR A 56 11.50 -8.94 10.68
CA THR A 56 12.59 -7.98 10.52
C THR A 56 12.09 -6.61 10.97
N ARG A 57 12.71 -6.05 12.01
CA ARG A 57 12.36 -4.69 12.44
C ARG A 57 12.83 -3.68 11.39
N VAL A 58 11.93 -2.78 10.98
CA VAL A 58 12.23 -1.68 10.05
C VAL A 58 11.45 -0.42 10.42
N ASP A 59 12.14 0.69 10.46
CA ASP A 59 11.54 2.03 10.47
C ASP A 59 11.65 2.61 9.06
N LEU A 60 10.51 2.80 8.39
CA LEU A 60 10.47 3.35 7.03
C LEU A 60 10.76 4.85 6.98
N ALA A 61 10.77 5.55 8.12
CA ALA A 61 11.23 6.94 8.18
C ALA A 61 12.77 7.07 8.18
N ASP A 62 13.49 5.97 8.51
CA ASP A 62 14.95 5.93 8.57
C ASP A 62 15.55 5.16 7.39
N PRO A 63 16.22 5.85 6.43
CA PRO A 63 16.85 5.20 5.29
C PRO A 63 17.91 4.14 5.66
N ALA A 64 18.60 4.31 6.78
CA ALA A 64 19.59 3.34 7.24
C ALA A 64 18.91 2.06 7.76
N SER A 65 17.79 2.20 8.48
CA SER A 65 16.96 1.10 8.90
C SER A 65 16.41 0.32 7.70
N VAL A 66 15.89 1.02 6.68
CA VAL A 66 15.42 0.41 5.43
C VAL A 66 16.53 -0.38 4.74
N THR A 67 17.72 0.22 4.61
CA THR A 67 18.88 -0.45 4.00
C THR A 67 19.27 -1.70 4.76
N SER A 68 19.39 -1.63 6.08
CA SER A 68 19.73 -2.78 6.92
C SER A 68 18.70 -3.91 6.80
N ALA A 69 17.40 -3.57 6.87
CA ALA A 69 16.32 -4.53 6.76
C ALA A 69 16.31 -5.22 5.39
N THR A 70 16.46 -4.49 4.30
CA THR A 70 16.46 -5.04 2.94
C THR A 70 17.68 -5.91 2.65
N VAL A 71 18.86 -5.58 3.17
CA VAL A 71 20.05 -6.44 3.13
C VAL A 71 19.82 -7.76 3.89
N GLY A 72 19.16 -7.70 5.03
CA GLY A 72 18.77 -8.88 5.80
C GLY A 72 17.79 -9.77 5.04
N LEU A 73 16.72 -9.18 4.53
CA LEU A 73 15.65 -9.85 3.77
C LEU A 73 16.16 -10.44 2.44
N ALA A 74 17.14 -9.82 1.79
CA ALA A 74 17.73 -10.35 0.56
C ALA A 74 18.34 -11.76 0.73
N LYS A 75 18.66 -12.17 1.97
CA LYS A 75 19.25 -13.48 2.28
C LYS A 75 18.22 -14.62 2.34
N ILE A 76 16.92 -14.30 2.39
CA ILE A 76 15.87 -15.35 2.45
C ILE A 76 15.69 -16.08 1.13
N GLY A 77 16.27 -15.57 0.03
CA GLY A 77 16.17 -16.14 -1.30
C GLY A 77 15.15 -15.41 -2.17
N PRO A 78 14.78 -16.00 -3.32
CA PRO A 78 13.89 -15.35 -4.26
C PRO A 78 12.49 -15.15 -3.70
N ILE A 79 11.96 -13.92 -3.87
CA ILE A 79 10.64 -13.48 -3.42
C ILE A 79 9.62 -13.72 -4.55
N ASP A 80 8.51 -14.38 -4.26
CA ASP A 80 7.40 -14.55 -5.21
C ASP A 80 6.46 -13.34 -5.16
N PHE A 81 6.16 -12.83 -3.96
CA PHE A 81 5.26 -11.70 -3.75
C PHE A 81 5.87 -10.69 -2.77
N LEU A 82 5.86 -9.43 -3.14
CA LEU A 82 6.29 -8.31 -2.29
C LEU A 82 5.09 -7.38 -2.06
N PHE A 83 4.70 -7.23 -0.81
CA PHE A 83 3.55 -6.43 -0.38
C PHE A 83 3.96 -5.29 0.55
N PRO A 84 4.35 -4.13 0.01
CA PRO A 84 4.60 -2.92 0.78
C PRO A 84 3.25 -2.31 1.22
N ILE A 85 2.79 -2.67 2.42
CA ILE A 85 1.47 -2.29 2.96
C ILE A 85 1.57 -1.19 4.01
N ALA A 86 2.72 -1.09 4.70
CA ALA A 86 2.92 -0.14 5.78
C ALA A 86 2.53 1.29 5.40
N GLY A 87 1.92 1.99 6.35
CA GLY A 87 1.58 3.39 6.18
C GLY A 87 0.99 3.99 7.46
N VAL A 88 1.13 5.30 7.58
CA VAL A 88 0.68 6.07 8.76
C VAL A 88 -0.17 7.27 8.33
N PRO A 89 -1.12 7.71 9.16
CA PRO A 89 -1.86 8.95 8.92
C PRO A 89 -1.03 10.18 9.31
N PRO A 90 -1.24 11.33 8.66
CA PRO A 90 -0.41 12.52 8.88
C PRO A 90 -0.55 13.12 10.29
N HIS A 91 -1.72 12.99 10.91
CA HIS A 91 -1.96 13.52 12.26
C HIS A 91 -1.22 12.72 13.36
N ALA A 92 -0.77 11.49 13.09
CA ALA A 92 0.00 10.72 14.06
C ALA A 92 1.49 11.13 14.09
N VAL A 93 2.03 11.59 12.95
CA VAL A 93 3.49 11.79 12.81
C VAL A 93 3.88 13.13 12.16
N GLY A 94 2.90 13.93 11.70
CA GLY A 94 3.14 15.14 10.89
C GLY A 94 3.29 14.82 9.40
N ALA A 95 3.05 15.85 8.56
CA ALA A 95 2.97 15.70 7.10
C ALA A 95 4.27 15.19 6.47
N LEU A 96 5.42 15.72 6.86
CA LEU A 96 6.72 15.32 6.31
C LEU A 96 7.06 13.87 6.69
N THR A 97 6.94 13.50 7.96
CA THR A 97 7.21 12.13 8.39
C THR A 97 6.25 11.14 7.73
N CYS A 98 4.97 11.54 7.55
CA CYS A 98 4.00 10.76 6.80
C CYS A 98 4.48 10.53 5.35
N MET A 99 5.00 11.54 4.66
CA MET A 99 5.58 11.43 3.33
C MET A 99 6.81 10.51 3.33
N LEU A 100 7.72 10.67 4.31
CA LEU A 100 8.91 9.85 4.42
C LEU A 100 8.57 8.36 4.58
N ILE A 101 7.60 8.02 5.42
CA ILE A 101 7.17 6.63 5.63
C ILE A 101 6.41 6.11 4.42
N ASN A 102 5.34 6.82 4.02
CA ASN A 102 4.36 6.29 3.06
C ASN A 102 4.86 6.26 1.62
N TYR A 103 5.83 7.12 1.26
CA TYR A 103 6.39 7.16 -0.09
C TYR A 103 7.87 6.85 -0.12
N VAL A 104 8.71 7.64 0.56
CA VAL A 104 10.17 7.55 0.45
C VAL A 104 10.67 6.18 0.92
N GLY A 105 10.39 5.81 2.15
CA GLY A 105 10.81 4.54 2.73
C GLY A 105 10.12 3.34 2.06
N THR A 106 8.84 3.46 1.73
CA THR A 106 8.09 2.43 1.00
C THR A 106 8.71 2.18 -0.38
N ARG A 107 9.04 3.23 -1.12
CA ARG A 107 9.68 3.12 -2.44
C ARG A 107 11.10 2.60 -2.32
N GLN A 108 11.92 3.14 -1.41
CA GLN A 108 13.28 2.66 -1.15
C GLN A 108 13.29 1.17 -0.79
N PHE A 109 12.42 0.74 0.13
CA PHE A 109 12.28 -0.66 0.52
C PHE A 109 11.93 -1.55 -0.68
N THR A 110 10.94 -1.12 -1.46
CA THR A 110 10.47 -1.86 -2.63
C THR A 110 11.57 -1.99 -3.68
N GLU A 111 12.17 -0.87 -4.08
CA GLU A 111 13.23 -0.85 -5.11
C GLU A 111 14.47 -1.65 -4.69
N SER A 112 14.84 -1.62 -3.41
CA SER A 112 15.96 -2.40 -2.86
C SER A 112 15.71 -3.92 -2.92
N LEU A 113 14.46 -4.36 -2.81
CA LEU A 113 14.10 -5.79 -2.89
C LEU A 113 13.68 -6.25 -4.28
N LEU A 114 13.44 -5.36 -5.25
CA LEU A 114 13.12 -5.75 -6.62
C LEU A 114 14.12 -6.75 -7.24
N PRO A 115 15.45 -6.65 -7.01
CA PRO A 115 16.41 -7.64 -7.51
C PRO A 115 16.14 -9.06 -7.01
N GLN A 116 15.54 -9.21 -5.83
CA GLN A 116 15.21 -10.49 -5.20
C GLN A 116 13.83 -11.01 -5.62
N VAL A 117 12.96 -10.16 -6.18
CA VAL A 117 11.68 -10.62 -6.71
C VAL A 117 11.94 -11.47 -7.94
N ARG A 118 11.34 -12.67 -8.01
CA ARG A 118 11.50 -13.59 -9.15
C ARG A 118 11.00 -12.96 -10.45
N ASP A 119 11.54 -13.41 -11.56
CA ASP A 119 10.93 -13.18 -12.86
C ASP A 119 9.53 -13.81 -12.89
N GLY A 120 8.54 -13.03 -13.27
CA GLY A 120 7.12 -13.41 -13.16
C GLY A 120 6.51 -13.23 -11.77
N GLY A 121 7.24 -12.68 -10.81
CA GLY A 121 6.74 -12.34 -9.48
C GLY A 121 5.78 -11.16 -9.47
N THR A 122 5.27 -10.81 -8.30
CA THR A 122 4.28 -9.74 -8.15
C THR A 122 4.64 -8.80 -7.01
N VAL A 123 4.50 -7.50 -7.27
CA VAL A 123 4.54 -6.43 -6.27
C VAL A 123 3.17 -5.76 -6.23
N CYS A 124 2.59 -5.58 -5.05
CA CYS A 124 1.32 -4.87 -4.91
C CYS A 124 1.34 -3.98 -3.66
N LEU A 125 1.10 -2.68 -3.87
CA LEU A 125 1.18 -1.66 -2.83
C LEU A 125 -0.21 -1.22 -2.37
N ILE A 126 -0.23 -0.53 -1.22
CA ILE A 126 -1.43 0.18 -0.73
C ILE A 126 -1.29 1.67 -1.04
N THR A 127 -2.10 2.14 -2.00
CA THR A 127 -2.33 3.56 -2.22
C THR A 127 -3.50 4.05 -1.34
N SER A 128 -4.41 4.86 -1.83
CA SER A 128 -5.62 5.30 -1.14
C SER A 128 -6.56 5.99 -2.11
N THR A 129 -7.85 6.02 -1.82
CA THR A 129 -8.79 6.94 -2.47
C THR A 129 -8.44 8.43 -2.26
N ALA A 130 -7.60 8.74 -1.27
CA ALA A 130 -7.03 10.08 -1.09
C ALA A 130 -6.13 10.51 -2.26
N ALA A 131 -5.63 9.56 -3.06
CA ALA A 131 -4.86 9.83 -4.27
C ALA A 131 -5.69 10.27 -5.48
N ARG A 132 -7.02 10.41 -5.37
CA ARG A 132 -7.92 10.73 -6.50
C ARG A 132 -7.54 11.97 -7.31
N GLY A 133 -6.75 12.88 -6.71
CA GLY A 133 -6.24 14.11 -7.36
C GLY A 133 -5.00 13.91 -8.24
N TRP A 134 -4.45 12.71 -8.33
CA TRP A 134 -3.15 12.46 -8.96
C TRP A 134 -3.06 12.95 -10.42
N LEU A 135 -4.17 12.91 -11.19
CA LEU A 135 -4.22 13.42 -12.57
C LEU A 135 -4.14 14.96 -12.63
N HIS A 136 -4.71 15.67 -11.65
CA HIS A 136 -4.60 17.13 -11.57
C HIS A 136 -3.17 17.59 -11.27
N HIS A 137 -2.41 16.77 -10.53
CA HIS A 137 -1.02 17.05 -10.17
C HIS A 137 -0.02 16.23 -11.00
N LEU A 138 -0.43 15.65 -12.13
CA LEU A 138 0.36 14.67 -12.88
C LEU A 138 1.76 15.19 -13.27
N ALA A 139 1.86 16.41 -13.79
CA ALA A 139 3.15 16.97 -14.22
C ALA A 139 4.13 17.15 -13.04
N GLU A 140 3.64 17.62 -11.89
CA GLU A 140 4.43 17.76 -10.68
C GLU A 140 4.81 16.38 -10.12
N ASN A 141 3.85 15.46 -10.01
CA ASN A 141 4.09 14.11 -9.51
C ASN A 141 5.10 13.35 -10.39
N LEU A 142 5.06 13.49 -11.71
CA LEU A 142 6.05 12.88 -12.61
C LEU A 142 7.46 13.42 -12.37
N ALA A 143 7.60 14.73 -12.15
CA ALA A 143 8.90 15.34 -11.86
C ALA A 143 9.49 14.82 -10.52
N ILE A 144 8.65 14.63 -9.50
CA ILE A 144 9.05 14.09 -8.19
C ILE A 144 9.37 12.59 -8.27
N VAL A 145 8.54 11.81 -8.97
CA VAL A 145 8.77 10.36 -9.15
C VAL A 145 10.06 10.08 -9.92
N ALA A 146 10.51 10.99 -10.78
CA ALA A 146 11.79 10.86 -11.49
C ALA A 146 13.02 11.03 -10.57
N LEU A 147 12.86 11.57 -9.37
CA LEU A 147 13.94 11.71 -8.38
C LEU A 147 14.24 10.35 -7.72
N ASP A 148 15.47 10.22 -7.21
CA ASP A 148 15.80 9.16 -6.26
C ASP A 148 14.89 9.28 -5.03
N PRO A 149 14.42 8.16 -4.45
CA PRO A 149 13.53 8.21 -3.28
C PRO A 149 14.05 9.09 -2.14
N LEU A 150 15.35 9.03 -1.84
CA LEU A 150 15.95 9.83 -0.76
C LEU A 150 15.99 11.32 -1.10
N ALA A 151 16.15 11.68 -2.38
CA ALA A 151 16.10 13.06 -2.82
C ALA A 151 14.70 13.68 -2.68
N VAL A 152 13.65 12.87 -2.70
CA VAL A 152 12.25 13.34 -2.48
C VAL A 152 12.06 13.89 -1.08
N GLY A 153 12.65 13.25 -0.05
CA GLY A 153 12.63 13.78 1.33
C GLY A 153 13.21 15.19 1.40
N ALA A 154 14.44 15.36 0.90
CA ALA A 154 15.11 16.65 0.87
C ALA A 154 14.35 17.70 0.03
N PHE A 155 13.69 17.27 -1.06
CA PHE A 155 12.85 18.17 -1.87
C PHE A 155 11.70 18.75 -1.04
N TYR A 156 10.97 17.94 -0.28
CA TYR A 156 9.85 18.42 0.53
C TYR A 156 10.26 19.16 1.79
N GLU A 157 11.42 18.86 2.37
CA GLU A 157 12.02 19.67 3.42
C GLU A 157 12.30 21.11 2.93
N ALA A 158 12.81 21.24 1.70
CA ALA A 158 13.08 22.53 1.07
C ALA A 158 11.83 23.22 0.50
N ASN A 159 10.73 22.49 0.27
CA ASN A 159 9.50 23.00 -0.35
C ASN A 159 8.25 22.54 0.45
N PRO A 160 8.09 22.95 1.72
CA PRO A 160 7.01 22.45 2.59
C PRO A 160 5.61 22.79 2.05
N ASP A 161 5.46 23.89 1.32
CA ASP A 161 4.18 24.31 0.74
C ASP A 161 3.65 23.32 -0.32
N LYS A 162 4.56 22.56 -0.96
CA LYS A 162 4.20 21.55 -1.95
C LYS A 162 3.79 20.22 -1.32
N LEU A 163 4.07 20.02 -0.05
CA LEU A 163 3.80 18.76 0.65
C LEU A 163 2.30 18.54 0.90
N ARG A 164 1.51 19.62 0.98
CA ARG A 164 0.09 19.56 1.33
C ARG A 164 -0.11 18.84 2.69
N ASP A 165 -0.99 17.83 2.74
CA ASP A 165 -1.21 17.03 3.96
C ASP A 165 -0.19 15.89 4.18
N GLY A 166 0.74 15.72 3.24
CA GLY A 166 1.73 14.63 3.23
C GLY A 166 1.15 13.26 2.89
N TYR A 167 -0.07 12.96 3.34
CA TYR A 167 -0.73 11.68 3.08
C TYR A 167 -1.24 11.58 1.64
N SER A 168 -2.12 12.48 1.22
CA SER A 168 -2.65 12.50 -0.15
C SER A 168 -1.51 12.59 -1.16
N THR A 169 -0.53 13.46 -0.90
CA THR A 169 0.65 13.61 -1.76
C THR A 169 1.44 12.30 -1.88
N SER A 170 1.72 11.62 -0.77
CA SER A 170 2.45 10.33 -0.79
C SER A 170 1.69 9.27 -1.60
N LYS A 171 0.35 9.22 -1.47
CA LYS A 171 -0.48 8.23 -2.18
C LYS A 171 -0.64 8.56 -3.68
N GLU A 172 -0.66 9.84 -4.06
CA GLU A 172 -0.59 10.27 -5.45
C GLU A 172 0.74 9.88 -6.09
N LEU A 173 1.86 10.12 -5.41
CA LEU A 173 3.20 9.74 -5.90
C LEU A 173 3.33 8.22 -6.05
N LEU A 174 2.84 7.42 -5.10
CA LEU A 174 2.81 5.96 -5.25
C LEU A 174 1.98 5.53 -6.45
N THR A 175 0.82 6.16 -6.67
CA THR A 175 -0.04 5.87 -7.81
C THR A 175 0.68 6.13 -9.12
N VAL A 176 1.33 7.30 -9.27
CA VAL A 176 2.09 7.65 -10.47
C VAL A 176 3.29 6.72 -10.67
N TRP A 177 4.02 6.40 -9.59
CA TRP A 177 5.14 5.48 -9.63
C TRP A 177 4.73 4.07 -10.09
N ILE A 178 3.61 3.54 -9.60
CA ILE A 178 3.07 2.24 -10.03
C ILE A 178 2.82 2.25 -11.55
N HIS A 179 2.10 3.25 -12.05
CA HIS A 179 1.81 3.35 -13.48
C HIS A 179 3.08 3.44 -14.33
N GLN A 180 4.07 4.23 -13.88
CA GLN A 180 5.30 4.46 -14.63
C GLN A 180 6.25 3.25 -14.60
N ALA A 181 6.46 2.64 -13.42
CA ALA A 181 7.43 1.57 -13.24
C ALA A 181 6.94 0.21 -13.76
N ALA A 182 5.62 -0.01 -13.80
CA ALA A 182 5.04 -1.31 -14.16
C ALA A 182 5.47 -1.81 -15.53
N ILE A 183 5.54 -0.93 -16.54
CA ILE A 183 5.91 -1.31 -17.91
C ILE A 183 7.35 -1.82 -17.97
N ALA A 184 8.30 -1.07 -17.39
CA ALA A 184 9.70 -1.45 -17.41
C ALA A 184 9.95 -2.76 -16.64
N LEU A 185 9.24 -2.99 -15.54
CA LEU A 185 9.31 -4.24 -14.77
C LEU A 185 8.72 -5.42 -15.55
N ALA A 186 7.60 -5.21 -16.23
CA ALA A 186 6.96 -6.23 -17.06
C ALA A 186 7.85 -6.64 -18.23
N GLU A 187 8.41 -5.67 -18.98
CA GLU A 187 9.26 -5.94 -20.14
C GLU A 187 10.57 -6.63 -19.77
N LYS A 188 11.24 -6.17 -18.70
CA LYS A 188 12.57 -6.67 -18.33
C LYS A 188 12.52 -7.99 -17.57
N ARG A 189 11.50 -8.20 -16.72
CA ARG A 189 11.46 -9.29 -15.74
C ARG A 189 10.11 -9.98 -15.61
N ARG A 190 9.11 -9.60 -16.41
CA ARG A 190 7.72 -10.08 -16.29
C ARG A 190 7.14 -9.92 -14.89
N ILE A 191 7.67 -8.99 -14.08
CA ILE A 191 7.15 -8.66 -12.77
C ILE A 191 5.92 -7.80 -12.94
N ARG A 192 4.82 -8.17 -12.29
CA ARG A 192 3.62 -7.35 -12.20
C ARG A 192 3.74 -6.38 -11.03
N LEU A 193 3.46 -5.11 -11.29
CA LEU A 193 3.42 -4.06 -10.26
C LEU A 193 2.03 -3.43 -10.27
N ASN A 194 1.30 -3.56 -9.17
CA ASN A 194 -0.05 -3.05 -9.01
C ASN A 194 -0.22 -2.37 -7.65
N GLY A 195 -1.38 -1.77 -7.43
CA GLY A 195 -1.80 -1.25 -6.14
C GLY A 195 -3.29 -1.41 -5.92
N ILE A 196 -3.72 -1.38 -4.66
CA ILE A 196 -5.12 -1.13 -4.31
C ILE A 196 -5.24 0.26 -3.69
N ALA A 197 -6.38 0.90 -3.88
CA ALA A 197 -6.72 2.21 -3.31
C ALA A 197 -7.93 2.07 -2.37
N PRO A 198 -7.71 1.70 -1.10
CA PRO A 198 -8.78 1.54 -0.12
C PRO A 198 -9.47 2.86 0.21
N CYS A 199 -10.76 2.75 0.53
CA CYS A 199 -11.50 3.79 1.28
C CYS A 199 -11.17 3.73 2.78
N ALA A 200 -11.92 4.50 3.60
CA ALA A 200 -11.91 4.37 5.05
C ALA A 200 -12.17 2.91 5.43
N THR A 201 -11.26 2.31 6.18
CA THR A 201 -11.23 0.88 6.49
C THR A 201 -11.10 0.69 8.00
N GLY A 202 -11.89 -0.18 8.61
CA GLY A 202 -11.90 -0.46 10.04
C GLY A 202 -10.58 -1.11 10.50
N THR A 203 -9.62 -0.28 10.85
CA THR A 203 -8.26 -0.64 11.27
C THR A 203 -7.76 0.36 12.32
N PRO A 204 -6.71 0.05 13.10
CA PRO A 204 -6.10 1.01 14.02
C PRO A 204 -5.72 2.35 13.38
N PHE A 205 -5.32 2.36 12.11
CA PHE A 205 -5.08 3.58 11.33
C PHE A 205 -6.30 4.50 11.32
N MET A 206 -7.50 3.93 11.07
CA MET A 206 -8.73 4.72 11.00
C MET A 206 -9.23 5.11 12.40
N GLU A 207 -9.00 4.28 13.42
CA GLU A 207 -9.31 4.63 14.81
C GLU A 207 -8.52 5.86 15.27
N GLU A 208 -7.22 5.92 14.95
CA GLU A 208 -6.42 7.13 15.20
C GLU A 208 -6.90 8.32 14.38
N SER A 209 -7.28 8.11 13.12
CA SER A 209 -7.82 9.16 12.25
C SER A 209 -9.13 9.72 12.78
N ALA A 210 -10.00 8.88 13.30
CA ALA A 210 -11.30 9.28 13.85
C ALA A 210 -11.17 10.25 15.05
N LYS A 211 -10.11 10.12 15.86
CA LYS A 211 -9.84 11.02 16.99
C LYS A 211 -9.63 12.47 16.55
N VAL A 212 -9.12 12.69 15.34
CA VAL A 212 -8.83 14.02 14.78
C VAL A 212 -9.93 14.50 13.83
N LEU A 213 -10.43 13.60 12.97
CA LEU A 213 -11.47 13.94 11.98
C LEU A 213 -12.85 14.11 12.63
N GLY A 214 -13.06 13.48 13.77
CA GLY A 214 -14.30 13.56 14.54
C GLY A 214 -15.41 12.61 14.05
N GLN A 215 -16.36 12.33 14.92
CA GLN A 215 -17.46 11.39 14.65
C GLN A 215 -18.32 11.85 13.47
N ALA A 216 -18.58 13.14 13.33
CA ALA A 216 -19.40 13.67 12.24
C ALA A 216 -18.81 13.36 10.85
N PHE A 217 -17.47 13.38 10.73
CA PHE A 217 -16.79 12.97 9.48
C PHE A 217 -16.96 11.47 9.24
N MET A 218 -16.81 10.66 10.28
CA MET A 218 -16.94 9.20 10.18
C MET A 218 -18.37 8.79 9.78
N ASP A 219 -19.38 9.44 10.38
CA ASP A 219 -20.79 9.18 10.08
C ASP A 219 -21.19 9.65 8.67
N ALA A 220 -20.54 10.70 8.16
CA ALA A 220 -20.81 11.23 6.82
C ALA A 220 -20.09 10.44 5.71
N TYR A 221 -19.13 9.57 6.05
CA TYR A 221 -18.41 8.80 5.05
C TYR A 221 -19.33 7.75 4.42
N PRO A 222 -19.52 7.74 3.08
CA PRO A 222 -20.50 6.87 2.46
C PRO A 222 -20.00 5.42 2.41
N HIS A 223 -20.90 4.50 2.78
CA HIS A 223 -20.70 3.06 2.69
C HIS A 223 -21.85 2.41 1.91
N PRO A 224 -21.96 2.68 0.59
CA PRO A 224 -23.16 2.34 -0.19
C PRO A 224 -23.35 0.85 -0.39
N LEU A 225 -22.31 0.03 -0.30
CA LEU A 225 -22.38 -1.41 -0.52
C LEU A 225 -22.52 -2.19 0.79
N LEU A 226 -21.67 -1.89 1.77
CA LEU A 226 -21.59 -2.68 3.00
C LEU A 226 -22.42 -2.08 4.16
N GLY A 227 -22.81 -0.80 4.08
CA GLY A 227 -23.43 -0.06 5.17
C GLY A 227 -22.52 0.16 6.37
N ARG A 228 -21.23 -0.13 6.24
CA ARG A 228 -20.17 0.03 7.23
C ARG A 228 -18.81 0.14 6.55
N MET A 229 -17.79 0.57 7.28
CA MET A 229 -16.41 0.48 6.79
C MET A 229 -16.04 -0.97 6.44
N PRO A 230 -15.37 -1.21 5.31
CA PRO A 230 -14.70 -2.49 5.05
C PRO A 230 -13.72 -2.83 6.17
N SER A 231 -13.59 -4.10 6.49
CA SER A 231 -12.55 -4.57 7.42
C SER A 231 -11.18 -4.62 6.76
N GLY A 232 -10.11 -4.69 7.57
CA GLY A 232 -8.76 -4.94 7.08
C GLY A 232 -8.66 -6.24 6.28
N GLU A 233 -9.44 -7.26 6.66
CA GLU A 233 -9.48 -8.55 5.96
C GLU A 233 -10.13 -8.45 4.57
N GLU A 234 -11.25 -7.72 4.44
CA GLU A 234 -11.91 -7.50 3.14
C GLU A 234 -10.99 -6.76 2.17
N GLN A 235 -10.20 -5.80 2.66
CA GLN A 235 -9.17 -5.14 1.85
C GLN A 235 -7.98 -6.05 1.51
N ALA A 236 -7.55 -6.87 2.47
CA ALA A 236 -6.49 -7.86 2.24
C ALA A 236 -6.89 -8.86 1.15
N TRP A 237 -8.14 -9.34 1.12
CA TRP A 237 -8.62 -10.18 0.03
C TRP A 237 -8.54 -9.49 -1.33
N SER A 238 -8.87 -8.20 -1.42
CA SER A 238 -8.74 -7.45 -2.66
C SER A 238 -7.28 -7.39 -3.15
N LEU A 239 -6.33 -7.17 -2.24
CA LEU A 239 -4.89 -7.21 -2.51
C LEU A 239 -4.47 -8.59 -3.04
N LEU A 240 -4.85 -9.67 -2.34
CA LEU A 240 -4.46 -11.03 -2.69
C LEU A 240 -5.06 -11.45 -4.05
N LEU A 241 -6.33 -11.18 -4.29
CA LEU A 241 -6.99 -11.50 -5.56
C LEU A 241 -6.39 -10.75 -6.74
N LEU A 242 -6.05 -9.46 -6.57
CA LEU A 242 -5.36 -8.69 -7.61
C LEU A 242 -3.96 -9.25 -7.91
N SER A 243 -3.30 -9.77 -6.88
CA SER A 243 -1.91 -10.25 -6.96
C SER A 243 -1.78 -11.70 -7.42
N CYS A 244 -2.82 -12.52 -7.30
CA CYS A 244 -2.75 -13.94 -7.60
C CYS A 244 -2.37 -14.21 -9.07
N PRO A 245 -1.75 -15.37 -9.40
CA PRO A 245 -1.32 -15.70 -10.76
C PRO A 245 -2.45 -15.75 -11.80
N LEU A 246 -3.70 -15.93 -11.36
CA LEU A 246 -4.87 -15.93 -12.26
C LEU A 246 -5.10 -14.57 -12.93
N ASN A 247 -4.62 -13.47 -12.33
CA ASN A 247 -4.65 -12.13 -12.90
C ASN A 247 -3.40 -11.80 -13.73
N ALA A 248 -2.91 -12.75 -14.51
CA ALA A 248 -1.63 -12.63 -15.23
C ALA A 248 -1.54 -11.41 -16.17
N ALA A 249 -2.65 -10.93 -16.70
CA ALA A 249 -2.69 -9.79 -17.62
C ALA A 249 -2.71 -8.43 -16.91
N VAL A 250 -2.82 -8.40 -15.56
CA VAL A 250 -2.98 -7.15 -14.81
C VAL A 250 -1.64 -6.66 -14.27
N THR A 251 -1.15 -5.55 -14.81
CA THR A 251 0.02 -4.80 -14.30
C THR A 251 -0.20 -3.31 -14.53
N GLY A 252 0.37 -2.46 -13.68
CA GLY A 252 0.17 -1.01 -13.71
C GLY A 252 -1.23 -0.57 -13.28
N ALA A 253 -2.03 -1.43 -12.67
CA ALA A 253 -3.35 -1.09 -12.19
C ALA A 253 -3.30 -0.57 -10.76
N VAL A 254 -4.13 0.45 -10.46
CA VAL A 254 -4.47 0.87 -9.10
C VAL A 254 -5.98 0.66 -8.95
N LEU A 255 -6.36 -0.43 -8.28
CA LEU A 255 -7.74 -0.83 -8.10
C LEU A 255 -8.37 -0.09 -6.92
N ALA A 256 -9.38 0.74 -7.17
CA ALA A 256 -10.18 1.32 -6.10
C ALA A 256 -10.99 0.21 -5.39
N THR A 257 -10.76 0.05 -4.09
CA THR A 257 -11.46 -0.89 -3.22
C THR A 257 -12.28 -0.09 -2.20
N ASP A 258 -13.26 0.66 -2.72
CA ASP A 258 -13.86 1.81 -2.08
C ASP A 258 -15.39 1.85 -2.16
N GLU A 259 -16.02 0.72 -2.43
CA GLU A 259 -17.47 0.63 -2.56
C GLU A 259 -18.05 1.54 -3.68
N GLY A 260 -17.22 1.94 -4.67
CA GLY A 260 -17.60 2.81 -5.76
C GLY A 260 -17.56 4.31 -5.41
N ASN A 261 -17.02 4.68 -4.25
CA ASN A 261 -17.02 6.08 -3.77
C ASN A 261 -16.35 7.05 -4.75
N VAL A 262 -15.13 6.76 -5.23
CA VAL A 262 -14.42 7.64 -6.16
C VAL A 262 -15.18 7.79 -7.47
N GLY A 263 -15.67 6.69 -8.04
CA GLY A 263 -16.49 6.71 -9.25
C GLY A 263 -17.79 7.51 -9.05
N GLY A 264 -18.45 7.29 -7.92
CA GLY A 264 -19.67 8.02 -7.55
C GLY A 264 -19.45 9.52 -7.39
N MET A 265 -18.32 9.94 -6.80
CA MET A 265 -17.96 11.36 -6.70
C MET A 265 -17.66 11.98 -8.07
N ILE A 266 -16.89 11.30 -8.94
CA ILE A 266 -16.54 11.81 -10.27
C ILE A 266 -17.77 11.98 -11.14
N THR A 267 -18.72 11.05 -11.07
CA THR A 267 -19.94 11.06 -11.89
C THR A 267 -21.10 11.86 -11.30
N GLY A 268 -20.95 12.33 -10.06
CA GLY A 268 -22.05 13.01 -9.32
C GLY A 268 -23.14 12.06 -8.81
N ALA A 269 -22.93 10.74 -8.85
CA ALA A 269 -23.86 9.77 -8.31
C ALA A 269 -23.88 9.73 -6.78
N LEU A 270 -22.76 10.10 -6.14
CA LEU A 270 -22.68 10.38 -4.71
C LEU A 270 -22.76 11.89 -4.50
N THR A 271 -23.87 12.35 -3.91
CA THR A 271 -24.10 13.77 -3.62
C THR A 271 -23.28 14.23 -2.41
N ALA A 272 -22.82 15.41 -2.55
CA ALA A 272 -21.75 16.18 -1.96
C ALA A 272 -21.79 16.48 -0.44
N ALA A 273 -22.53 15.82 0.42
CA ALA A 273 -22.37 16.06 1.87
C ALA A 273 -20.93 15.78 2.33
N TYR A 274 -20.29 14.76 1.78
CA TYR A 274 -18.89 14.41 2.04
C TYR A 274 -17.88 15.31 1.31
N VAL A 275 -18.22 15.82 0.11
CA VAL A 275 -17.35 16.69 -0.68
C VAL A 275 -17.31 18.12 -0.13
N GLN A 276 -18.36 18.55 0.56
CA GLN A 276 -18.44 19.88 1.18
C GLN A 276 -17.74 20.01 2.53
N ALA A 277 -17.33 18.89 3.13
CA ALA A 277 -16.63 18.84 4.42
C ALA A 277 -15.08 18.95 4.31
N ARG A 278 -14.57 19.33 3.13
CA ARG A 278 -13.12 19.56 2.89
C ARG A 278 -12.86 20.95 2.37
#